data_3fb007662ca31653574b12ef6c03bba3
#
_entry.id   3fb007662ca31653574b12ef6c03bba3
#
_cell.length_a   1.000
_cell.length_b   1.000
_cell.length_c   1.000
_cell.angle_alpha   90.00
_cell.angle_beta   90.00
_cell.angle_gamma   90.00
#
_symmetry.space_group_name_H-M   'P 1'
#
loop_
_entity.id
_entity.type
_entity.pdbx_description
1 polymer ?
#
loop_
_entity_poly.entity_id
_entity_poly.type
_entity_poly.pdbx_seq_one_letter_code
_entity_poly.pdbx_strand_id
1 'polypeptide(L)'
;SFQLERSAVLPFAAATVLNISDDHLDHHGSLQNYCCAKLRIYRGAQQCVFNRGDALTQPVGTDQRVSFGLDAAGDAKSFGVVSDAGTTWLAKGDELIVPVDELPLKGAHNLLNVMAALALVDPLIGAHEAAPVATRFTALEHRFQSITILDGVSYVNDSKATNVGATLAALQGLNPATRVVLIAGGDAKGADLWPLAEVLAASAVGVVALGKDSAALAAVAKSAGVDCIQVANMGEAVVAARRMAIGANMVLLSPACSSLDMYRNFAERGEVFVDAVRGLGSDSNG
;
A
#
# COMPACT_ATOMS: atom_id res chain seq x y z
N SER A 1 10.20 12.59 1.15
CA SER A 1 11.47 12.98 0.50
C SER A 1 11.70 14.49 0.57
N PHE A 2 10.71 15.33 0.26
CA PHE A 2 10.83 16.81 0.30
C PHE A 2 11.32 17.37 1.63
N GLN A 3 10.83 16.83 2.75
CA GLN A 3 11.29 17.25 4.08
C GLN A 3 12.74 16.82 4.32
N LEU A 4 13.10 15.58 3.94
CA LEU A 4 14.44 15.05 4.14
C LEU A 4 15.50 15.79 3.33
N GLU A 5 15.17 16.30 2.13
CA GLU A 5 16.08 17.14 1.35
C GLU A 5 16.47 18.43 2.06
N ARG A 6 15.53 18.99 2.82
CA ARG A 6 15.69 20.28 3.52
C ARG A 6 16.06 20.15 4.98
N SER A 7 16.06 18.93 5.52
CA SER A 7 16.36 18.68 6.93
C SER A 7 17.87 18.60 7.16
N ALA A 8 18.31 19.12 8.30
CA ALA A 8 19.60 18.80 8.87
C ALA A 8 19.64 17.31 9.30
N VAL A 9 20.82 16.83 9.67
CA VAL A 9 20.96 15.51 10.30
C VAL A 9 20.31 15.55 11.67
N LEU A 10 19.36 14.62 11.91
CA LEU A 10 18.65 14.49 13.17
C LEU A 10 19.04 13.18 13.87
N PRO A 11 19.29 13.21 15.19
CA PRO A 11 19.63 12.00 15.97
C PRO A 11 18.32 11.21 16.24
N PHE A 12 18.11 10.13 15.47
CA PHE A 12 17.02 9.19 15.69
C PHE A 12 17.51 7.95 16.43
N ALA A 13 16.72 7.40 17.35
CA ALA A 13 16.99 6.08 17.94
C ALA A 13 16.90 4.98 16.85
N ALA A 14 15.93 5.08 15.95
CA ALA A 14 15.83 4.23 14.78
C ALA A 14 15.15 4.98 13.62
N ALA A 15 15.47 4.59 12.40
CA ALA A 15 14.85 5.13 11.20
C ALA A 15 14.63 4.03 10.15
N THR A 16 13.60 4.16 9.29
CA THR A 16 13.34 3.18 8.23
C THR A 16 12.96 3.83 6.91
N VAL A 17 13.30 3.15 5.83
CA VAL A 17 12.67 3.29 4.51
C VAL A 17 11.95 1.99 4.22
N LEU A 18 10.62 2.06 4.08
CA LEU A 18 9.77 0.86 3.95
C LEU A 18 9.88 0.22 2.57
N ASN A 19 9.85 1.05 1.53
CA ASN A 19 9.96 0.68 0.12
C ASN A 19 10.32 1.91 -0.71
N ILE A 20 10.81 1.68 -1.92
CA ILE A 20 11.05 2.72 -2.93
C ILE A 20 10.48 2.24 -4.26
N SER A 21 9.54 3.01 -4.78
CA SER A 21 8.98 2.87 -6.13
C SER A 21 8.87 4.24 -6.76
N ASP A 22 8.71 4.31 -8.07
CA ASP A 22 8.58 5.57 -8.80
C ASP A 22 7.49 6.46 -8.21
N ASP A 23 7.89 7.62 -7.73
CA ASP A 23 7.02 8.70 -7.26
C ASP A 23 7.80 10.01 -7.26
N HIS A 24 7.09 11.14 -7.44
CA HIS A 24 7.69 12.47 -7.41
C HIS A 24 8.85 12.67 -8.40
N LEU A 25 8.84 12.00 -9.56
CA LEU A 25 9.88 12.14 -10.59
C LEU A 25 9.88 13.52 -11.22
N ASP A 26 8.74 14.21 -11.21
CA ASP A 26 8.59 15.62 -11.58
C ASP A 26 9.47 16.55 -10.74
N HIS A 27 9.71 16.20 -9.46
CA HIS A 27 10.56 16.96 -8.53
C HIS A 27 12.00 16.48 -8.52
N HIS A 28 12.21 15.16 -8.38
CA HIS A 28 13.54 14.57 -8.19
C HIS A 28 14.30 14.32 -9.51
N GLY A 29 13.60 14.34 -10.65
CA GLY A 29 14.16 14.10 -11.98
C GLY A 29 14.55 12.65 -12.27
N SER A 30 14.79 11.81 -11.26
CA SER A 30 15.09 10.39 -11.41
C SER A 30 14.78 9.59 -10.14
N LEU A 31 14.54 8.26 -10.31
CA LEU A 31 14.40 7.33 -9.20
C LEU A 31 15.64 7.33 -8.29
N GLN A 32 16.82 7.45 -8.88
CA GLN A 32 18.08 7.48 -8.11
C GLN A 32 18.16 8.69 -7.17
N ASN A 33 17.78 9.88 -7.65
CA ASN A 33 17.73 11.09 -6.82
C ASN A 33 16.69 10.97 -5.72
N TYR A 34 15.52 10.44 -6.06
CA TYR A 34 14.45 10.17 -5.10
C TYR A 34 14.90 9.18 -4.00
N CYS A 35 15.59 8.09 -4.38
CA CYS A 35 16.19 7.14 -3.47
C CYS A 35 17.20 7.83 -2.55
N CYS A 36 18.15 8.59 -3.11
CA CYS A 36 19.14 9.35 -2.34
C CYS A 36 18.49 10.30 -1.32
N ALA A 37 17.41 10.99 -1.72
CA ALA A 37 16.67 11.87 -0.83
C ALA A 37 16.03 11.10 0.34
N LYS A 38 15.41 9.93 0.07
CA LYS A 38 14.83 9.08 1.12
C LYS A 38 15.87 8.50 2.07
N LEU A 39 16.99 7.98 1.55
CA LEU A 39 18.05 7.37 2.36
C LEU A 39 18.75 8.36 3.30
N ARG A 40 18.56 9.68 3.12
CA ARG A 40 19.04 10.69 4.08
C ARG A 40 18.49 10.49 5.48
N ILE A 41 17.33 9.81 5.65
CA ILE A 41 16.73 9.54 6.97
C ILE A 41 17.68 8.70 7.85
N TYR A 42 18.55 7.89 7.26
CA TYR A 42 19.50 7.08 8.02
C TYR A 42 20.67 7.88 8.60
N ARG A 43 20.88 9.12 8.12
CA ARG A 43 21.92 9.99 8.67
C ARG A 43 21.60 10.36 10.11
N GLY A 44 22.48 9.95 11.03
CA GLY A 44 22.30 10.18 12.46
C GLY A 44 21.37 9.21 13.17
N ALA A 45 20.81 8.22 12.49
CA ALA A 45 20.06 7.14 13.12
C ALA A 45 21.01 6.16 13.81
N GLN A 46 20.67 5.79 15.06
CA GLN A 46 21.41 4.78 15.82
C GLN A 46 21.11 3.37 15.31
N GLN A 47 19.93 3.15 14.74
CA GLN A 47 19.53 1.90 14.09
C GLN A 47 18.89 2.21 12.74
N CYS A 48 19.39 1.58 11.67
CA CYS A 48 18.88 1.72 10.31
C CYS A 48 18.06 0.48 9.95
N VAL A 49 16.74 0.62 9.92
CA VAL A 49 15.82 -0.46 9.62
C VAL A 49 15.49 -0.45 8.12
N PHE A 50 15.60 -1.57 7.42
CA PHE A 50 15.40 -1.64 5.98
C PHE A 50 14.69 -2.92 5.54
N ASN A 51 13.98 -2.85 4.42
CA ASN A 51 13.33 -3.99 3.79
C ASN A 51 14.34 -4.78 2.97
N ARG A 52 14.67 -6.02 3.38
CA ARG A 52 15.63 -6.86 2.61
C ARG A 52 15.08 -7.38 1.28
N GLY A 53 13.75 -7.31 1.09
CA GLY A 53 13.10 -7.59 -0.20
C GLY A 53 13.17 -6.42 -1.20
N ASP A 54 13.65 -5.23 -0.77
CA ASP A 54 13.80 -4.04 -1.61
C ASP A 54 15.22 -3.45 -1.43
N ALA A 55 16.10 -3.79 -2.35
CA ALA A 55 17.51 -3.37 -2.32
C ALA A 55 17.70 -1.85 -2.28
N LEU A 56 16.74 -1.06 -2.81
CA LEU A 56 16.81 0.40 -2.80
C LEU A 56 16.63 1.01 -1.40
N THR A 57 16.13 0.23 -0.43
CA THR A 57 15.95 0.69 0.95
C THR A 57 17.18 0.51 1.82
N GLN A 58 18.23 -0.19 1.32
CA GLN A 58 19.40 -0.53 2.11
C GLN A 58 20.22 0.70 2.52
N PRO A 59 20.55 0.82 3.83
CA PRO A 59 21.47 1.86 4.29
C PRO A 59 22.90 1.59 3.81
N VAL A 60 23.62 2.66 3.47
CA VAL A 60 25.00 2.60 3.01
C VAL A 60 25.93 3.18 4.08
N GLY A 61 27.10 2.55 4.28
CA GLY A 61 28.16 3.10 5.14
C GLY A 61 27.88 3.01 6.65
N THR A 62 27.06 2.05 7.09
CA THR A 62 26.80 1.81 8.51
C THR A 62 26.70 0.32 8.83
N ASP A 63 27.14 -0.08 10.02
CA ASP A 63 26.98 -1.44 10.58
C ASP A 63 25.74 -1.54 11.49
N GLN A 64 25.07 -0.45 11.74
CA GLN A 64 23.85 -0.37 12.57
C GLN A 64 22.59 -0.75 11.77
N ARG A 65 22.61 -1.96 11.20
CA ARG A 65 21.57 -2.44 10.27
C ARG A 65 20.68 -3.46 10.95
N VAL A 66 19.37 -3.29 10.75
CA VAL A 66 18.34 -4.29 11.09
C VAL A 66 17.45 -4.45 9.88
N SER A 67 17.26 -5.65 9.40
CA SER A 67 16.41 -5.90 8.25
C SER A 67 15.02 -6.45 8.67
N PHE A 68 14.03 -6.27 7.80
CA PHE A 68 12.76 -6.99 7.88
C PHE A 68 12.40 -7.56 6.50
N GLY A 69 11.67 -8.67 6.48
CA GLY A 69 11.26 -9.34 5.24
C GLY A 69 10.30 -10.48 5.49
N LEU A 70 9.70 -11.02 4.40
CA LEU A 70 8.72 -12.10 4.47
C LEU A 70 9.34 -13.50 4.62
N ASP A 71 10.63 -13.61 4.51
CA ASP A 71 11.46 -14.79 4.76
C ASP A 71 11.98 -14.80 6.20
N ALA A 72 12.57 -15.89 6.63
CA ALA A 72 13.22 -15.99 7.93
C ALA A 72 14.37 -14.98 8.04
N ALA A 73 14.56 -14.42 9.23
CA ALA A 73 15.67 -13.49 9.48
C ALA A 73 17.03 -14.20 9.36
N GLY A 74 18.00 -13.52 8.74
CA GLY A 74 19.37 -14.05 8.59
C GLY A 74 20.28 -13.82 9.79
N ASP A 75 19.82 -13.08 10.79
CA ASP A 75 20.56 -12.73 12.00
C ASP A 75 19.62 -12.46 13.19
N ALA A 76 20.17 -12.48 14.40
CA ALA A 76 19.41 -12.37 15.67
C ALA A 76 18.73 -10.99 15.89
N LYS A 77 19.06 -9.95 15.10
CA LYS A 77 18.49 -8.60 15.27
C LYS A 77 17.38 -8.31 14.28
N SER A 78 17.37 -9.03 13.17
CA SER A 78 16.47 -8.78 12.05
C SER A 78 15.12 -9.49 12.24
N PHE A 79 14.10 -8.95 11.58
CA PHE A 79 12.72 -9.44 11.66
C PHE A 79 12.35 -10.25 10.43
N GLY A 80 11.56 -11.30 10.63
CA GLY A 80 11.13 -12.20 9.56
C GLY A 80 9.85 -12.94 9.87
N VAL A 81 9.49 -13.83 8.96
CA VAL A 81 8.35 -14.74 9.09
C VAL A 81 8.89 -16.17 9.18
N VAL A 82 8.46 -16.90 10.19
CA VAL A 82 8.84 -18.30 10.39
C VAL A 82 7.59 -19.17 10.61
N SER A 83 7.71 -20.46 10.31
CA SER A 83 6.65 -21.43 10.64
C SER A 83 7.15 -22.32 11.77
N ASP A 84 6.39 -22.36 12.86
CA ASP A 84 6.65 -23.22 14.00
C ASP A 84 5.37 -23.99 14.38
N ALA A 85 5.48 -25.31 14.52
CA ALA A 85 4.37 -26.21 14.87
C ALA A 85 3.07 -25.98 14.06
N GLY A 86 3.18 -25.60 12.77
CA GLY A 86 2.05 -25.33 11.87
C GLY A 86 1.45 -23.93 12.00
N THR A 87 1.98 -23.08 12.88
CA THR A 87 1.59 -21.66 13.03
C THR A 87 2.64 -20.77 12.38
N THR A 88 2.18 -19.74 11.68
CA THR A 88 3.07 -18.71 11.09
C THR A 88 3.25 -17.56 12.07
N TRP A 89 4.50 -17.19 12.34
CA TRP A 89 4.87 -16.19 13.32
C TRP A 89 5.65 -15.05 12.68
N LEU A 90 5.47 -13.84 13.19
CA LEU A 90 6.50 -12.81 13.11
C LEU A 90 7.56 -13.12 14.15
N ALA A 91 8.83 -13.10 13.76
CA ALA A 91 9.95 -13.42 14.61
C ALA A 91 11.07 -12.39 14.51
N LYS A 92 11.90 -12.29 15.55
CA LYS A 92 13.15 -11.55 15.58
C LYS A 92 14.29 -12.55 15.74
N GLY A 93 15.10 -12.76 14.71
CA GLY A 93 15.99 -13.92 14.65
C GLY A 93 15.18 -15.20 14.82
N ASP A 94 15.53 -16.02 15.84
CA ASP A 94 14.82 -17.24 16.19
C ASP A 94 13.72 -17.04 17.24
N GLU A 95 13.52 -15.81 17.72
CA GLU A 95 12.58 -15.49 18.80
C GLU A 95 11.19 -15.19 18.21
N LEU A 96 10.20 -16.03 18.57
CA LEU A 96 8.81 -15.88 18.14
C LEU A 96 8.15 -14.70 18.86
N ILE A 97 7.61 -13.72 18.11
CA ILE A 97 7.05 -12.47 18.68
C ILE A 97 5.52 -12.52 18.75
N VAL A 98 4.85 -12.78 17.62
CA VAL A 98 3.39 -12.77 17.52
C VAL A 98 2.92 -13.67 16.39
N PRO A 99 1.87 -14.49 16.59
CA PRO A 99 1.24 -15.23 15.52
C PRO A 99 0.67 -14.30 14.45
N VAL A 100 0.93 -14.58 13.19
CA VAL A 100 0.43 -13.75 12.06
C VAL A 100 -1.10 -13.69 12.06
N ASP A 101 -1.77 -14.76 12.47
CA ASP A 101 -3.23 -14.83 12.50
C ASP A 101 -3.86 -13.92 13.57
N GLU A 102 -3.12 -13.54 14.60
CA GLU A 102 -3.58 -12.58 15.62
C GLU A 102 -3.49 -11.12 15.15
N LEU A 103 -2.77 -10.84 14.04
CA LEU A 103 -2.69 -9.48 13.51
C LEU A 103 -3.98 -9.12 12.77
N PRO A 104 -4.60 -7.97 13.08
CA PRO A 104 -5.85 -7.55 12.45
C PRO A 104 -5.65 -7.12 10.99
N LEU A 105 -4.46 -6.60 10.65
CA LEU A 105 -4.10 -6.18 9.30
C LEU A 105 -3.56 -7.37 8.51
N LYS A 106 -4.32 -7.82 7.52
CA LYS A 106 -3.94 -8.96 6.67
C LYS A 106 -3.14 -8.52 5.44
N GLY A 107 -2.42 -9.46 4.84
CA GLY A 107 -1.65 -9.26 3.61
C GLY A 107 -0.15 -9.00 3.85
N ALA A 108 0.67 -9.42 2.89
CA ALA A 108 2.13 -9.38 2.96
C ALA A 108 2.69 -7.97 3.26
N HIS A 109 2.12 -6.94 2.61
CA HIS A 109 2.53 -5.55 2.83
C HIS A 109 2.27 -5.07 4.27
N ASN A 110 1.20 -5.53 4.92
CA ASN A 110 0.91 -5.19 6.30
C ASN A 110 1.82 -5.94 7.27
N LEU A 111 2.20 -7.19 6.97
CA LEU A 111 3.22 -7.90 7.75
C LEU A 111 4.56 -7.15 7.71
N LEU A 112 4.98 -6.68 6.54
CA LEU A 112 6.18 -5.84 6.40
C LEU A 112 6.07 -4.55 7.22
N ASN A 113 4.92 -3.88 7.19
CA ASN A 113 4.70 -2.67 7.98
C ASN A 113 4.75 -2.93 9.49
N VAL A 114 4.16 -4.03 9.97
CA VAL A 114 4.20 -4.43 11.39
C VAL A 114 5.64 -4.73 11.81
N MET A 115 6.38 -5.53 11.02
CA MET A 115 7.80 -5.81 11.31
C MET A 115 8.65 -4.55 11.33
N ALA A 116 8.45 -3.63 10.40
CA ALA A 116 9.15 -2.35 10.41
C ALA A 116 8.83 -1.52 11.66
N ALA A 117 7.57 -1.48 12.08
CA ALA A 117 7.15 -0.79 13.30
C ALA A 117 7.77 -1.42 14.56
N LEU A 118 7.73 -2.75 14.66
CA LEU A 118 8.37 -3.48 15.77
C LEU A 118 9.88 -3.22 15.79
N ALA A 119 10.55 -3.27 14.65
CA ALA A 119 11.98 -2.99 14.54
C ALA A 119 12.35 -1.54 14.91
N LEU A 120 11.47 -0.57 14.65
CA LEU A 120 11.68 0.84 15.03
C LEU A 120 11.58 1.06 16.53
N VAL A 121 10.69 0.36 17.22
CA VAL A 121 10.45 0.54 18.67
C VAL A 121 11.29 -0.41 19.52
N ASP A 122 11.84 -1.47 18.93
CA ASP A 122 12.64 -2.49 19.62
C ASP A 122 13.79 -1.91 20.49
N PRO A 123 14.59 -0.93 20.02
CA PRO A 123 15.64 -0.37 20.85
C PRO A 123 15.15 0.48 22.03
N LEU A 124 13.85 0.81 22.09
CA LEU A 124 13.26 1.65 23.12
C LEU A 124 12.53 0.83 24.18
N ILE A 125 11.69 -0.12 23.74
CA ILE A 125 10.80 -0.88 24.64
C ILE A 125 10.85 -2.39 24.42
N GLY A 126 11.55 -2.87 23.40
CA GLY A 126 11.56 -4.28 23.00
C GLY A 126 10.37 -4.67 22.12
N ALA A 127 10.63 -5.58 21.16
CA ALA A 127 9.62 -6.02 20.21
C ALA A 127 8.48 -6.81 20.88
N HIS A 128 8.77 -7.65 21.88
CA HIS A 128 7.77 -8.40 22.64
C HIS A 128 6.81 -7.50 23.40
N GLU A 129 7.32 -6.45 24.04
CA GLU A 129 6.49 -5.47 24.77
C GLU A 129 5.60 -4.68 23.81
N ALA A 130 6.05 -4.47 22.58
CA ALA A 130 5.29 -3.76 21.56
C ALA A 130 4.24 -4.63 20.85
N ALA A 131 4.41 -5.95 20.78
CA ALA A 131 3.55 -6.88 20.06
C ALA A 131 2.06 -6.79 20.41
N PRO A 132 1.64 -6.65 21.69
CA PRO A 132 0.23 -6.49 22.04
C PRO A 132 -0.43 -5.22 21.48
N VAL A 133 0.34 -4.21 21.09
CA VAL A 133 -0.19 -3.02 20.41
C VAL A 133 -0.49 -3.35 18.95
N ALA A 134 0.38 -4.12 18.31
CA ALA A 134 0.18 -4.55 16.91
C ALA A 134 -1.07 -5.43 16.74
N THR A 135 -1.40 -6.30 17.70
CA THR A 135 -2.61 -7.14 17.67
C THR A 135 -3.91 -6.36 17.90
N ARG A 136 -3.84 -5.17 18.46
CA ARG A 136 -5.00 -4.29 18.70
C ARG A 136 -5.10 -3.11 17.74
N PHE A 137 -4.16 -2.98 16.82
CA PHE A 137 -4.10 -1.86 15.89
C PHE A 137 -5.25 -1.97 14.87
N THR A 138 -6.07 -0.92 14.79
CA THR A 138 -7.12 -0.82 13.77
C THR A 138 -6.58 -0.18 12.49
N ALA A 139 -7.09 -0.64 11.33
CA ALA A 139 -6.70 -0.07 10.04
C ALA A 139 -6.95 1.45 10.03
N LEU A 140 -6.01 2.19 9.45
CA LEU A 140 -6.18 3.62 9.21
C LEU A 140 -7.20 3.84 8.09
N GLU A 141 -7.97 4.92 8.20
CA GLU A 141 -8.87 5.34 7.13
C GLU A 141 -8.12 5.47 5.79
N HIS A 142 -8.78 5.14 4.71
CA HIS A 142 -8.25 5.19 3.34
C HIS A 142 -7.05 4.28 3.05
N ARG A 143 -6.75 3.29 3.92
CA ARG A 143 -5.72 2.28 3.71
C ARG A 143 -6.33 0.88 3.72
N PHE A 144 -6.72 0.42 2.54
CA PHE A 144 -7.42 -0.85 2.34
C PHE A 144 -8.60 -1.04 3.31
N GLN A 145 -9.31 0.04 3.57
CA GLN A 145 -10.41 0.12 4.54
C GLN A 145 -11.68 -0.51 3.95
N SER A 146 -12.20 -1.54 4.60
CA SER A 146 -13.52 -2.08 4.26
C SER A 146 -14.61 -1.10 4.65
N ILE A 147 -15.48 -0.75 3.69
CA ILE A 147 -16.57 0.22 3.90
C ILE A 147 -17.88 -0.50 4.16
N THR A 148 -18.27 -1.40 3.26
CA THR A 148 -19.52 -2.16 3.34
C THR A 148 -19.51 -3.33 2.36
N ILE A 149 -20.50 -4.20 2.48
CA ILE A 149 -20.79 -5.26 1.50
C ILE A 149 -22.19 -5.00 0.96
N LEU A 150 -22.32 -4.84 -0.36
CA LEU A 150 -23.59 -4.67 -1.06
C LEU A 150 -23.72 -5.80 -2.10
N ASP A 151 -24.84 -6.51 -2.08
CA ASP A 151 -25.13 -7.60 -3.03
C ASP A 151 -24.00 -8.66 -3.10
N GLY A 152 -23.34 -8.94 -1.98
CA GLY A 152 -22.21 -9.90 -1.91
C GLY A 152 -20.86 -9.33 -2.39
N VAL A 153 -20.79 -8.07 -2.79
CA VAL A 153 -19.57 -7.38 -3.25
C VAL A 153 -19.06 -6.47 -2.14
N SER A 154 -17.79 -6.65 -1.76
CA SER A 154 -17.10 -5.80 -0.79
C SER A 154 -16.66 -4.49 -1.44
N TYR A 155 -16.90 -3.35 -0.78
CA TYR A 155 -16.39 -2.03 -1.19
C TYR A 155 -15.24 -1.63 -0.29
N VAL A 156 -14.06 -1.40 -0.89
CA VAL A 156 -12.80 -1.16 -0.16
C VAL A 156 -12.19 0.17 -0.58
N ASN A 157 -11.83 0.99 0.40
CA ASN A 157 -11.22 2.30 0.22
C ASN A 157 -9.72 2.23 0.50
N ASP A 158 -8.92 2.35 -0.55
CA ASP A 158 -7.46 2.45 -0.51
C ASP A 158 -6.99 3.74 -1.20
N SER A 159 -7.72 4.84 -0.96
CA SER A 159 -7.40 6.14 -1.58
C SER A 159 -5.98 6.63 -1.30
N LYS A 160 -5.31 6.10 -0.26
CA LYS A 160 -3.91 6.39 0.07
C LYS A 160 -2.91 5.79 -0.91
N ALA A 161 -3.30 4.85 -1.77
CA ALA A 161 -2.49 4.31 -2.86
C ALA A 161 -2.31 5.36 -3.97
N THR A 162 -1.48 6.37 -3.73
CA THR A 162 -1.25 7.53 -4.60
C THR A 162 -0.12 7.33 -5.60
N ASN A 163 0.41 6.12 -5.72
CA ASN A 163 1.41 5.72 -6.69
C ASN A 163 1.19 4.27 -7.15
N VAL A 164 1.83 3.90 -8.26
CA VAL A 164 1.70 2.59 -8.89
C VAL A 164 2.08 1.44 -7.97
N GLY A 165 3.19 1.58 -7.23
CA GLY A 165 3.69 0.55 -6.32
C GLY A 165 2.71 0.20 -5.20
N ALA A 166 1.97 1.19 -4.69
CA ALA A 166 0.96 0.97 -3.66
C ALA A 166 -0.23 0.15 -4.21
N THR A 167 -0.73 0.49 -5.40
CA THR A 167 -1.83 -0.25 -6.05
C THR A 167 -1.39 -1.66 -6.45
N LEU A 168 -0.15 -1.83 -6.95
CA LEU A 168 0.44 -3.15 -7.19
C LEU A 168 0.43 -4.01 -5.91
N ALA A 169 0.92 -3.46 -4.81
CA ALA A 169 0.94 -4.17 -3.52
C ALA A 169 -0.48 -4.54 -3.04
N ALA A 170 -1.44 -3.64 -3.22
CA ALA A 170 -2.84 -3.91 -2.88
C ALA A 170 -3.41 -5.07 -3.71
N LEU A 171 -3.25 -5.06 -5.03
CA LEU A 171 -3.77 -6.11 -5.92
C LEU A 171 -3.05 -7.45 -5.73
N GLN A 172 -1.73 -7.45 -5.61
CA GLN A 172 -0.91 -8.66 -5.37
C GLN A 172 -1.17 -9.29 -3.99
N GLY A 173 -1.58 -8.48 -3.02
CA GLY A 173 -1.93 -8.93 -1.66
C GLY A 173 -3.31 -9.58 -1.56
N LEU A 174 -4.11 -9.58 -2.63
CA LEU A 174 -5.43 -10.21 -2.65
C LEU A 174 -5.33 -11.73 -2.64
N ASN A 175 -6.36 -12.38 -2.09
CA ASN A 175 -6.53 -13.82 -2.29
C ASN A 175 -6.65 -14.11 -3.81
N PRO A 176 -6.00 -15.13 -4.36
CA PRO A 176 -6.06 -15.48 -5.78
C PRO A 176 -7.49 -15.70 -6.32
N ALA A 177 -8.45 -16.04 -5.45
CA ALA A 177 -9.86 -16.17 -5.81
C ALA A 177 -10.60 -14.82 -5.86
N THR A 178 -9.97 -13.72 -5.45
CA THR A 178 -10.60 -12.39 -5.46
C THR A 178 -10.67 -11.86 -6.89
N ARG A 179 -11.86 -11.43 -7.29
CA ARG A 179 -12.15 -10.77 -8.56
C ARG A 179 -12.57 -9.33 -8.30
N VAL A 180 -11.82 -8.38 -8.87
CA VAL A 180 -11.94 -6.97 -8.49
C VAL A 180 -12.44 -6.11 -9.65
N VAL A 181 -13.29 -5.14 -9.35
CA VAL A 181 -13.44 -3.94 -10.19
C VAL A 181 -12.58 -2.86 -9.55
N LEU A 182 -11.56 -2.42 -10.27
CA LEU A 182 -10.65 -1.38 -9.82
C LEU A 182 -11.16 0.01 -10.21
N ILE A 183 -11.28 0.92 -9.24
CA ILE A 183 -11.45 2.36 -9.48
C ILE A 183 -10.07 2.98 -9.34
N ALA A 184 -9.53 3.57 -10.43
CA ALA A 184 -8.19 4.13 -10.44
C ALA A 184 -8.10 5.43 -11.24
N GLY A 185 -7.05 6.22 -10.97
CA GLY A 185 -6.77 7.46 -11.70
C GLY A 185 -6.49 8.67 -10.84
N GLY A 186 -6.27 9.76 -11.52
CA GLY A 186 -5.74 11.00 -11.00
C GLY A 186 -4.52 11.47 -11.79
N ASP A 187 -3.58 12.17 -11.17
CA ASP A 187 -2.31 12.59 -11.76
C ASP A 187 -1.20 11.59 -11.43
N ALA A 188 -0.72 10.86 -12.43
CA ALA A 188 0.38 9.89 -12.30
C ALA A 188 1.75 10.56 -12.06
N LYS A 189 1.86 11.89 -12.21
CA LYS A 189 3.11 12.65 -12.05
C LYS A 189 4.28 12.12 -12.91
N GLY A 190 3.96 11.63 -14.09
CA GLY A 190 4.94 11.05 -15.02
C GLY A 190 5.38 9.62 -14.69
N ALA A 191 4.78 8.98 -13.69
CA ALA A 191 5.06 7.57 -13.39
C ALA A 191 4.55 6.66 -14.52
N ASP A 192 5.27 5.56 -14.74
CA ASP A 192 4.86 4.50 -15.66
C ASP A 192 3.73 3.66 -15.05
N LEU A 193 2.58 3.60 -15.73
CA LEU A 193 1.41 2.82 -15.31
C LEU A 193 1.41 1.39 -15.87
N TRP A 194 2.28 1.06 -16.82
CA TRP A 194 2.33 -0.24 -17.48
C TRP A 194 2.55 -1.45 -16.56
N PRO A 195 3.29 -1.32 -15.44
CA PRO A 195 3.41 -2.42 -14.47
C PRO A 195 2.08 -2.94 -13.93
N LEU A 196 1.00 -2.16 -14.00
CA LEU A 196 -0.34 -2.60 -13.58
C LEU A 196 -0.95 -3.65 -14.52
N ALA A 197 -0.51 -3.75 -15.79
CA ALA A 197 -1.14 -4.61 -16.80
C ALA A 197 -1.20 -6.07 -16.36
N GLU A 198 -0.11 -6.61 -15.84
CA GLU A 198 -0.02 -8.02 -15.43
C GLU A 198 -0.99 -8.34 -14.28
N VAL A 199 -1.02 -7.51 -13.25
CA VAL A 199 -1.89 -7.73 -12.07
C VAL A 199 -3.36 -7.51 -12.41
N LEU A 200 -3.67 -6.58 -13.33
CA LEU A 200 -5.04 -6.38 -13.84
C LEU A 200 -5.51 -7.62 -14.60
N ALA A 201 -4.70 -8.17 -15.50
CA ALA A 201 -5.04 -9.39 -16.22
C ALA A 201 -5.31 -10.58 -15.29
N ALA A 202 -4.61 -10.65 -14.15
CA ALA A 202 -4.75 -11.74 -13.19
C ALA A 202 -5.99 -11.62 -12.30
N SER A 203 -6.38 -10.41 -11.87
CA SER A 203 -7.37 -10.20 -10.80
C SER A 203 -8.57 -9.33 -11.17
N ALA A 204 -8.44 -8.42 -12.16
CA ALA A 204 -9.51 -7.48 -12.46
C ALA A 204 -10.54 -8.06 -13.42
N VAL A 205 -11.83 -7.80 -13.15
CA VAL A 205 -12.95 -8.01 -14.09
C VAL A 205 -13.31 -6.72 -14.81
N GLY A 206 -12.86 -5.56 -14.32
CA GLY A 206 -13.07 -4.27 -14.94
C GLY A 206 -12.27 -3.17 -14.26
N VAL A 207 -12.06 -2.08 -15.00
CA VAL A 207 -11.41 -0.86 -14.51
C VAL A 207 -12.34 0.32 -14.74
N VAL A 208 -12.48 1.17 -13.75
CA VAL A 208 -13.12 2.47 -13.90
C VAL A 208 -12.05 3.53 -13.72
N ALA A 209 -11.76 4.28 -14.78
CA ALA A 209 -10.70 5.27 -14.81
C ALA A 209 -11.26 6.70 -14.71
N LEU A 210 -10.65 7.55 -13.88
CA LEU A 210 -11.03 8.95 -13.73
C LEU A 210 -9.79 9.85 -13.58
N GLY A 211 -9.97 11.15 -13.76
CA GLY A 211 -8.91 12.16 -13.59
C GLY A 211 -7.97 12.29 -14.79
N LYS A 212 -6.90 13.04 -14.57
CA LYS A 212 -5.97 13.53 -15.59
C LYS A 212 -5.41 12.44 -16.51
N ASP A 213 -4.95 11.33 -15.92
CA ASP A 213 -4.29 10.24 -16.64
C ASP A 213 -5.21 9.03 -16.90
N SER A 214 -6.54 9.24 -16.88
CA SER A 214 -7.55 8.18 -17.13
C SER A 214 -7.37 7.49 -18.50
N ALA A 215 -6.96 8.24 -19.54
CA ALA A 215 -6.70 7.67 -20.86
C ALA A 215 -5.49 6.70 -20.87
N ALA A 216 -4.44 7.00 -20.11
CA ALA A 216 -3.29 6.11 -19.95
C ALA A 216 -3.68 4.82 -19.22
N LEU A 217 -4.48 4.91 -18.16
CA LEU A 217 -5.04 3.74 -17.46
C LEU A 217 -5.93 2.90 -18.37
N ALA A 218 -6.75 3.52 -19.22
CA ALA A 218 -7.57 2.79 -20.19
C ALA A 218 -6.72 2.03 -21.20
N ALA A 219 -5.58 2.60 -21.64
CA ALA A 219 -4.63 1.90 -22.50
C ALA A 219 -4.00 0.68 -21.81
N VAL A 220 -3.63 0.81 -20.53
CA VAL A 220 -3.10 -0.30 -19.72
C VAL A 220 -4.15 -1.40 -19.54
N ALA A 221 -5.38 -1.06 -19.15
CA ALA A 221 -6.48 -2.02 -18.99
C ALA A 221 -6.76 -2.77 -20.31
N LYS A 222 -6.80 -2.05 -21.44
CA LYS A 222 -6.97 -2.65 -22.76
C LYS A 222 -5.87 -3.66 -23.08
N SER A 223 -4.62 -3.37 -22.76
CA SER A 223 -3.50 -4.29 -23.00
C SER A 223 -3.57 -5.54 -22.10
N ALA A 224 -4.16 -5.39 -20.91
CA ALA A 224 -4.44 -6.48 -19.98
C ALA A 224 -5.67 -7.34 -20.39
N GLY A 225 -6.39 -6.96 -21.45
CA GLY A 225 -7.64 -7.61 -21.85
C GLY A 225 -8.80 -7.35 -20.89
N VAL A 226 -8.76 -6.25 -20.13
CA VAL A 226 -9.77 -5.88 -19.14
C VAL A 226 -10.58 -4.69 -19.64
N ASP A 227 -11.90 -4.77 -19.52
CA ASP A 227 -12.79 -3.67 -19.89
C ASP A 227 -12.54 -2.43 -19.01
N CYS A 228 -12.54 -1.24 -19.65
CA CYS A 228 -12.33 0.02 -18.96
C CYS A 228 -13.41 1.04 -19.34
N ILE A 229 -13.98 1.69 -18.32
CA ILE A 229 -14.90 2.82 -18.47
C ILE A 229 -14.22 4.07 -17.91
N GLN A 230 -14.18 5.14 -18.71
CA GLN A 230 -13.71 6.45 -18.24
C GLN A 230 -14.90 7.31 -17.80
N VAL A 231 -14.77 7.96 -16.65
CA VAL A 231 -15.83 8.76 -16.02
C VAL A 231 -15.31 10.11 -15.55
N ALA A 232 -16.22 11.05 -15.31
CA ALA A 232 -15.86 12.41 -14.94
C ALA A 232 -15.65 12.62 -13.43
N ASN A 233 -16.30 11.81 -12.59
CA ASN A 233 -16.30 11.99 -11.13
C ASN A 233 -16.48 10.67 -10.37
N MET A 234 -16.28 10.71 -9.04
CA MET A 234 -16.35 9.53 -8.18
C MET A 234 -17.77 8.93 -8.07
N GLY A 235 -18.82 9.75 -8.11
CA GLY A 235 -20.18 9.25 -8.10
C GLY A 235 -20.46 8.37 -9.31
N GLU A 236 -20.08 8.84 -10.51
CA GLU A 236 -20.16 8.04 -11.75
C GLU A 236 -19.27 6.81 -11.67
N ALA A 237 -18.08 6.93 -11.05
CA ALA A 237 -17.15 5.80 -10.91
C ALA A 237 -17.76 4.67 -10.06
N VAL A 238 -18.38 4.98 -8.95
CA VAL A 238 -19.01 4.00 -8.05
C VAL A 238 -20.20 3.32 -8.75
N VAL A 239 -21.04 4.09 -9.47
CA VAL A 239 -22.16 3.53 -10.24
C VAL A 239 -21.67 2.62 -11.38
N ALA A 240 -20.64 3.05 -12.12
CA ALA A 240 -20.04 2.24 -13.18
C ALA A 240 -19.42 0.95 -12.60
N ALA A 241 -18.67 1.06 -11.50
CA ALA A 241 -18.06 -0.09 -10.83
C ALA A 241 -19.12 -1.11 -10.36
N ARG A 242 -20.23 -0.65 -9.77
CA ARG A 242 -21.35 -1.54 -9.40
C ARG A 242 -21.90 -2.31 -10.60
N ARG A 243 -22.06 -1.65 -11.75
CA ARG A 243 -22.55 -2.29 -12.99
C ARG A 243 -21.55 -3.32 -13.54
N MET A 244 -20.24 -3.05 -13.43
CA MET A 244 -19.18 -3.95 -13.86
C MET A 244 -18.95 -5.11 -12.87
N ALA A 245 -19.48 -5.05 -11.65
CA ALA A 245 -19.20 -6.02 -10.59
C ALA A 245 -19.86 -7.40 -10.78
N ILE A 246 -20.42 -7.69 -11.97
CA ILE A 246 -20.94 -9.02 -12.31
C ILE A 246 -19.78 -10.02 -12.33
N GLY A 247 -19.82 -10.99 -11.41
CA GLY A 247 -18.72 -11.95 -11.23
C GLY A 247 -17.52 -11.43 -10.42
N ALA A 248 -17.58 -10.19 -9.92
CA ALA A 248 -16.65 -9.68 -8.94
C ALA A 248 -17.12 -9.94 -7.50
N ASN A 249 -16.16 -9.98 -6.57
CA ASN A 249 -16.45 -10.00 -5.14
C ASN A 249 -15.89 -8.77 -4.40
N MET A 250 -15.28 -7.85 -5.15
CA MET A 250 -14.72 -6.61 -4.60
C MET A 250 -14.80 -5.44 -5.59
N VAL A 251 -15.18 -4.27 -5.11
CA VAL A 251 -14.90 -2.95 -5.72
C VAL A 251 -13.83 -2.28 -4.89
N LEU A 252 -12.69 -1.99 -5.51
CA LEU A 252 -11.53 -1.43 -4.83
C LEU A 252 -11.20 -0.05 -5.40
N LEU A 253 -11.27 1.00 -4.57
CA LEU A 253 -10.63 2.27 -4.86
C LEU A 253 -9.15 2.17 -4.48
N SER A 254 -8.26 1.97 -5.46
CA SER A 254 -6.79 2.01 -5.28
C SER A 254 -6.17 2.73 -6.48
N PRO A 255 -6.04 4.07 -6.37
CA PRO A 255 -5.97 4.96 -7.51
C PRO A 255 -4.70 4.91 -8.36
N ALA A 256 -3.58 4.40 -7.85
CA ALA A 256 -2.25 4.44 -8.47
C ALA A 256 -1.70 5.87 -8.76
N CYS A 257 -2.52 6.89 -8.59
CA CYS A 257 -2.25 8.27 -8.98
C CYS A 257 -2.53 9.24 -7.82
N SER A 258 -1.91 10.41 -7.87
CA SER A 258 -2.21 11.53 -6.99
C SER A 258 -3.68 11.97 -7.16
N SER A 259 -4.27 12.52 -6.10
CA SER A 259 -5.64 13.03 -6.12
C SER A 259 -5.74 14.53 -6.44
N LEU A 260 -4.59 15.23 -6.56
CA LEU A 260 -4.53 16.71 -6.54
C LEU A 260 -5.06 17.38 -7.82
N ASP A 261 -5.33 16.61 -8.86
CA ASP A 261 -5.99 17.07 -10.09
C ASP A 261 -7.50 17.24 -9.91
N MET A 262 -8.12 16.51 -8.96
CA MET A 262 -9.57 16.51 -8.75
C MET A 262 -9.98 16.83 -7.31
N TYR A 263 -9.11 16.63 -6.32
CA TYR A 263 -9.38 16.75 -4.88
C TYR A 263 -8.26 17.49 -4.17
N ARG A 264 -8.54 18.06 -3.01
CA ARG A 264 -7.53 18.74 -2.16
C ARG A 264 -6.45 17.80 -1.66
N ASN A 265 -6.81 16.54 -1.42
CA ASN A 265 -5.91 15.49 -0.95
C ASN A 265 -6.55 14.09 -1.12
N PHE A 266 -5.81 13.04 -0.78
CA PHE A 266 -6.28 11.65 -0.86
C PHE A 266 -7.42 11.34 0.13
N ALA A 267 -7.48 12.03 1.27
CA ALA A 267 -8.54 11.81 2.26
C ALA A 267 -9.90 12.27 1.72
N GLU A 268 -9.97 13.48 1.16
CA GLU A 268 -11.19 13.96 0.50
C GLU A 268 -11.65 13.02 -0.62
N ARG A 269 -10.73 12.53 -1.48
CA ARG A 269 -11.07 11.52 -2.48
C ARG A 269 -11.68 10.27 -1.86
N GLY A 270 -11.11 9.81 -0.75
CA GLY A 270 -11.59 8.64 -0.03
C GLY A 270 -12.94 8.87 0.66
N GLU A 271 -13.19 10.06 1.21
CA GLU A 271 -14.48 10.47 1.79
C GLU A 271 -15.57 10.50 0.73
N VAL A 272 -15.31 11.13 -0.42
CA VAL A 272 -16.24 11.18 -1.56
C VAL A 272 -16.58 9.79 -2.08
N PHE A 273 -15.61 8.85 -2.10
CA PHE A 273 -15.87 7.45 -2.43
C PHE A 273 -16.81 6.79 -1.40
N VAL A 274 -16.55 6.97 -0.11
CA VAL A 274 -17.38 6.41 0.98
C VAL A 274 -18.82 6.92 0.88
N ASP A 275 -19.00 8.22 0.64
CA ASP A 275 -20.32 8.83 0.52
C ASP A 275 -21.06 8.32 -0.73
N ALA A 276 -20.37 8.20 -1.86
CA ALA A 276 -20.94 7.62 -3.07
C ALA A 276 -21.36 6.15 -2.89
N VAL A 277 -20.56 5.34 -2.19
CA VAL A 277 -20.91 3.95 -1.87
C VAL A 277 -22.12 3.86 -0.94
N ARG A 278 -22.19 4.71 0.08
CA ARG A 278 -23.36 4.79 0.99
C ARG A 278 -24.63 5.17 0.24
N GLY A 279 -24.53 6.08 -0.74
CA GLY A 279 -25.63 6.47 -1.63
C GLY A 279 -26.22 5.30 -2.41
N LEU A 280 -25.41 4.30 -2.82
CA LEU A 280 -25.93 3.09 -3.51
C LEU A 280 -26.91 2.27 -2.66
N GLY A 281 -26.77 2.29 -1.32
CA GLY A 281 -27.64 1.55 -0.40
C GLY A 281 -28.99 2.24 -0.16
N SER A 282 -29.09 3.55 -0.33
CA SER A 282 -30.33 4.31 -0.15
C SER A 282 -31.32 4.15 -1.31
N ASP A 283 -30.81 3.91 -2.53
CA ASP A 283 -31.65 3.74 -3.73
C ASP A 283 -32.29 2.34 -3.84
N SER A 284 -31.91 1.39 -2.97
CA SER A 284 -32.44 0.01 -2.99
C SER A 284 -33.70 -0.16 -2.16
N ASN A 285 -34.20 0.88 -1.45
CA ASN A 285 -35.37 0.86 -0.58
C ASN A 285 -36.52 1.76 -1.08
N GLY A 286 -36.52 2.12 -2.36
CA GLY A 286 -37.58 2.90 -3.00
C GLY A 286 -38.46 2.09 -3.94
#